data_28a0398fc358abe15be86e23c92cf501
#
_entry.id   28a0398fc358abe15be86e23c92cf501
#
_cell.length_a   1.000
_cell.length_b   1.000
_cell.length_c   1.000
_cell.angle_alpha   90.00
_cell.angle_beta   90.00
_cell.angle_gamma   90.00
#
_symmetry.space_group_name_H-M   'P 1'
#
loop_
_entity.id
_entity.type
_entity.pdbx_description
1 polymer ?
#
loop_
_entity_poly.entity_id
_entity_poly.type
_entity_poly.pdbx_seq_one_letter_code
_entity_poly.pdbx_strand_id
1 'polypeptide(L)'
;MTHVERFRRVMSFAPVDRLPMIEWAMWWDKTLERWYDEGLPRHLTDFTEINVYFGHDPYRQIWVTPLAADCPKPAYHGAPLIRGHDEYVAFKRFLYPDPAFDKGIVRTWVELHARGELVVWLTLDGFFWGPRELLGIEEHLLAFYDQPELIHEINADLLTFNLGVVHELCSLLQPEYMTFAEDMSYNHGPMLSKAMFDEFLAPYYRCIVPVLKDYGIIPFVDSDGDVTELIPWLEEVGIEGIAPLERMAGVDVAAIRA
;
A
#
# COMPACT_ATOMS: atom_id res chain seq x y z
N MET A 1 -3.24 24.43 -13.35
CA MET A 1 -2.49 23.56 -12.39
C MET A 1 -2.49 22.15 -12.97
N THR A 2 -1.33 21.48 -12.99
CA THR A 2 -1.25 20.09 -13.45
C THR A 2 -1.86 19.13 -12.41
N HIS A 3 -2.10 17.86 -12.78
CA HIS A 3 -2.65 16.86 -11.84
C HIS A 3 -1.68 16.58 -10.69
N VAL A 4 -0.38 16.45 -11.00
CA VAL A 4 0.69 16.25 -10.00
C VAL A 4 0.81 17.45 -9.06
N GLU A 5 0.83 18.68 -9.61
CA GLU A 5 0.90 19.89 -8.78
C GLU A 5 -0.31 20.01 -7.85
N ARG A 6 -1.52 19.74 -8.37
CA ARG A 6 -2.75 19.78 -7.57
C ARG A 6 -2.71 18.75 -6.44
N PHE A 7 -2.31 17.52 -6.76
CA PHE A 7 -2.19 16.45 -5.78
C PHE A 7 -1.20 16.84 -4.66
N ARG A 8 0.02 17.24 -5.01
CA ARG A 8 1.06 17.64 -4.04
C ARG A 8 0.64 18.82 -3.17
N ARG A 9 -0.08 19.80 -3.75
CA ARG A 9 -0.61 20.93 -2.98
C ARG A 9 -1.69 20.52 -1.99
N VAL A 10 -2.61 19.64 -2.36
CA VAL A 10 -3.61 19.12 -1.41
C VAL A 10 -2.94 18.39 -0.28
N MET A 11 -1.96 17.53 -0.58
CA MET A 11 -1.22 16.77 0.44
C MET A 11 -0.39 17.67 1.38
N SER A 12 -0.03 18.86 0.95
CA SER A 12 0.65 19.88 1.78
C SER A 12 -0.30 20.96 2.33
N PHE A 13 -1.62 20.75 2.26
CA PHE A 13 -2.65 21.72 2.69
C PHE A 13 -2.54 23.10 2.05
N ALA A 14 -1.93 23.19 0.86
CA ALA A 14 -1.78 24.43 0.12
C ALA A 14 -3.03 24.71 -0.75
N PRO A 15 -3.29 26.00 -1.10
CA PRO A 15 -4.42 26.37 -1.96
C PRO A 15 -4.36 25.71 -3.33
N VAL A 16 -5.50 25.22 -3.82
CA VAL A 16 -5.67 24.56 -5.12
C VAL A 16 -6.81 25.18 -5.92
N ASP A 17 -6.79 24.98 -7.23
CA ASP A 17 -7.88 25.38 -8.13
C ASP A 17 -9.16 24.55 -7.91
N ARG A 18 -9.03 23.28 -7.59
CA ARG A 18 -10.07 22.34 -7.16
C ARG A 18 -9.45 21.15 -6.44
N LEU A 19 -10.25 20.34 -5.76
CA LEU A 19 -9.75 19.06 -5.22
C LEU A 19 -9.45 18.06 -6.36
N PRO A 20 -8.46 17.16 -6.19
CA PRO A 20 -8.31 16.00 -7.06
C PRO A 20 -9.59 15.16 -7.08
N MET A 21 -9.96 14.66 -8.25
CA MET A 21 -11.08 13.73 -8.43
C MET A 21 -10.49 12.35 -8.75
N ILE A 22 -10.26 11.55 -7.74
CA ILE A 22 -9.61 10.25 -7.85
C ILE A 22 -10.56 9.19 -7.28
N GLU A 23 -10.78 8.12 -8.06
CA GLU A 23 -11.36 6.89 -7.55
C GLU A 23 -10.24 5.86 -7.45
N TRP A 24 -9.96 5.39 -6.25
CA TRP A 24 -8.82 4.49 -6.01
C TRP A 24 -9.24 3.01 -6.06
N ALA A 25 -10.50 2.70 -5.68
CA ALA A 25 -11.00 1.34 -5.69
C ALA A 25 -11.37 0.88 -7.12
N MET A 26 -11.02 -0.34 -7.47
CA MET A 26 -11.40 -0.94 -8.75
C MET A 26 -12.90 -1.28 -8.75
N TRP A 27 -13.57 -1.01 -9.87
CA TRP A 27 -14.98 -1.34 -10.02
C TRP A 27 -15.17 -2.84 -10.32
N TRP A 28 -16.23 -3.37 -9.76
CA TRP A 28 -16.61 -4.75 -10.00
C TRP A 28 -17.05 -4.98 -11.46
N ASP A 29 -16.83 -6.18 -11.94
CA ASP A 29 -17.25 -6.63 -13.28
C ASP A 29 -18.73 -6.34 -13.55
N LYS A 30 -19.61 -6.67 -12.59
CA LYS A 30 -21.07 -6.39 -12.70
C LYS A 30 -21.40 -4.90 -12.78
N THR A 31 -20.61 -4.05 -12.14
CA THR A 31 -20.76 -2.59 -12.25
C THR A 31 -20.41 -2.14 -13.65
N LEU A 32 -19.31 -2.64 -14.20
CA LEU A 32 -18.90 -2.32 -15.59
C LEU A 32 -19.91 -2.82 -16.62
N GLU A 33 -20.43 -4.06 -16.48
CA GLU A 33 -21.49 -4.60 -17.35
C GLU A 33 -22.70 -3.68 -17.37
N ARG A 34 -23.18 -3.27 -16.20
CA ARG A 34 -24.30 -2.34 -16.09
C ARG A 34 -24.01 -1.00 -16.75
N TRP A 35 -22.82 -0.43 -16.55
CA TRP A 35 -22.46 0.86 -17.13
C TRP A 35 -22.34 0.77 -18.66
N TYR A 36 -21.87 -0.34 -19.22
CA TYR A 36 -21.89 -0.56 -20.68
C TYR A 36 -23.32 -0.55 -21.24
N ASP A 37 -24.29 -1.09 -20.50
CA ASP A 37 -25.71 -1.07 -20.90
C ASP A 37 -26.33 0.33 -20.72
N GLU A 38 -25.79 1.13 -19.81
CA GLU A 38 -26.21 2.52 -19.55
C GLU A 38 -25.48 3.54 -20.46
N GLY A 39 -24.54 3.13 -21.29
CA GLY A 39 -23.89 3.99 -22.30
C GLY A 39 -22.39 4.20 -22.17
N LEU A 40 -21.69 3.52 -21.25
CA LEU A 40 -20.23 3.49 -21.26
C LEU A 40 -19.74 2.83 -22.56
N PRO A 41 -18.85 3.46 -23.33
CA PRO A 41 -18.32 2.86 -24.56
C PRO A 41 -17.63 1.51 -24.30
N ARG A 42 -18.07 0.45 -25.00
CA ARG A 42 -17.58 -0.92 -24.77
C ARG A 42 -16.11 -1.14 -25.12
N HIS A 43 -15.44 -0.22 -25.82
CA HIS A 43 -14.02 -0.28 -26.10
C HIS A 43 -13.16 0.22 -24.91
N LEU A 44 -13.76 0.94 -23.96
CA LEU A 44 -13.07 1.39 -22.74
C LEU A 44 -13.07 0.22 -21.74
N THR A 45 -11.93 -0.43 -21.58
CA THR A 45 -11.75 -1.58 -20.68
C THR A 45 -10.66 -1.35 -19.65
N ASP A 46 -9.76 -0.40 -19.89
CA ASP A 46 -8.73 0.03 -18.93
C ASP A 46 -9.34 0.92 -17.84
N PHE A 47 -9.02 0.61 -16.60
CA PHE A 47 -9.55 1.33 -15.43
C PHE A 47 -9.28 2.83 -15.50
N THR A 48 -8.08 3.24 -15.92
CA THR A 48 -7.72 4.66 -16.01
C THR A 48 -8.46 5.37 -17.15
N GLU A 49 -8.66 4.70 -18.28
CA GLU A 49 -9.44 5.28 -19.40
C GLU A 49 -10.90 5.49 -19.00
N ILE A 50 -11.48 4.56 -18.23
CA ILE A 50 -12.85 4.69 -17.70
C ILE A 50 -12.90 5.85 -16.67
N ASN A 51 -11.90 5.97 -15.79
CA ASN A 51 -11.81 7.11 -14.86
C ASN A 51 -11.77 8.45 -15.62
N VAL A 52 -10.94 8.55 -16.63
CA VAL A 52 -10.84 9.76 -17.46
C VAL A 52 -12.15 10.05 -18.19
N TYR A 53 -12.85 9.00 -18.71
CA TYR A 53 -14.16 9.15 -19.33
C TYR A 53 -15.21 9.75 -18.37
N PHE A 54 -15.16 9.40 -17.08
CA PHE A 54 -16.01 9.98 -16.05
C PHE A 54 -15.50 11.33 -15.50
N GLY A 55 -14.39 11.86 -16.04
CA GLY A 55 -13.84 13.16 -15.66
C GLY A 55 -12.94 13.12 -14.41
N HIS A 56 -12.49 11.95 -14.00
CA HIS A 56 -11.53 11.82 -12.92
C HIS A 56 -10.11 12.21 -13.38
N ASP A 57 -9.28 12.60 -12.43
CA ASP A 57 -7.86 12.88 -12.67
C ASP A 57 -7.11 11.58 -12.92
N PRO A 58 -6.27 11.50 -13.97
CA PRO A 58 -5.55 10.29 -14.30
C PRO A 58 -4.49 9.94 -13.26
N TYR A 59 -4.48 8.69 -12.83
CA TYR A 59 -3.41 8.12 -12.00
C TYR A 59 -3.06 6.71 -12.42
N ARG A 60 -1.92 6.23 -11.97
CA ARG A 60 -1.49 4.83 -12.09
C ARG A 60 -0.99 4.33 -10.75
N GLN A 61 -1.42 3.15 -10.38
CA GLN A 61 -0.93 2.43 -9.21
C GLN A 61 0.02 1.33 -9.64
N ILE A 62 1.15 1.22 -8.94
CA ILE A 62 2.05 0.08 -8.99
C ILE A 62 1.90 -0.65 -7.66
N TRP A 63 1.29 -1.82 -7.70
CA TRP A 63 1.23 -2.68 -6.53
C TRP A 63 2.30 -3.75 -6.65
N VAL A 64 3.24 -3.77 -5.70
CA VAL A 64 4.33 -4.76 -5.65
C VAL A 64 4.17 -5.60 -4.41
N THR A 65 3.96 -6.89 -4.62
CA THR A 65 3.94 -7.89 -3.55
C THR A 65 5.28 -8.64 -3.51
N PRO A 66 5.73 -9.09 -2.33
CA PRO A 66 6.92 -9.93 -2.22
C PRO A 66 6.72 -11.35 -2.75
N LEU A 67 5.51 -11.74 -3.18
CA LEU A 67 5.20 -13.07 -3.67
C LEU A 67 5.49 -13.20 -5.17
N ALA A 68 6.22 -14.22 -5.57
CA ALA A 68 6.44 -14.55 -6.99
C ALA A 68 5.15 -15.07 -7.64
N ALA A 69 5.04 -14.94 -8.97
CA ALA A 69 3.85 -15.34 -9.72
C ALA A 69 3.50 -16.84 -9.61
N ASP A 70 4.49 -17.68 -9.33
CA ASP A 70 4.35 -19.13 -9.12
C ASP A 70 4.25 -19.52 -7.63
N CYS A 71 4.10 -18.53 -6.74
CA CYS A 71 3.91 -18.78 -5.32
C CYS A 71 2.68 -19.65 -5.08
N PRO A 72 2.79 -20.72 -4.27
CA PRO A 72 1.63 -21.53 -3.88
C PRO A 72 0.55 -20.68 -3.22
N LYS A 73 -0.71 -20.97 -3.54
CA LYS A 73 -1.85 -20.30 -2.90
C LYS A 73 -2.19 -20.96 -1.57
N PRO A 74 -2.64 -20.20 -0.58
CA PRO A 74 -3.14 -20.78 0.66
C PRO A 74 -4.34 -21.67 0.41
N ALA A 75 -4.53 -22.70 1.25
CA ALA A 75 -5.61 -23.69 1.09
C ALA A 75 -7.02 -23.07 1.19
N TYR A 76 -7.14 -21.98 1.96
CA TYR A 76 -8.33 -21.13 2.09
C TYR A 76 -7.87 -19.72 2.48
N HIS A 77 -8.77 -18.75 2.39
CA HIS A 77 -8.45 -17.38 2.77
C HIS A 77 -7.99 -17.28 4.23
N GLY A 78 -6.78 -16.76 4.45
CA GLY A 78 -6.17 -16.65 5.77
C GLY A 78 -5.49 -17.92 6.29
N ALA A 79 -5.37 -18.98 5.45
CA ALA A 79 -4.58 -20.15 5.81
C ALA A 79 -3.07 -19.86 5.72
N PRO A 80 -2.25 -20.49 6.61
CA PRO A 80 -0.80 -20.33 6.56
C PRO A 80 -0.19 -20.97 5.31
N LEU A 81 0.81 -20.30 4.74
CA LEU A 81 1.73 -20.84 3.73
C LEU A 81 2.94 -21.49 4.39
N ILE A 82 3.32 -21.01 5.56
CA ILE A 82 4.42 -21.50 6.39
C ILE A 82 3.99 -21.56 7.87
N ARG A 83 4.64 -22.42 8.67
CA ARG A 83 4.37 -22.55 10.12
C ARG A 83 5.56 -22.26 11.02
N GLY A 84 6.75 -22.08 10.44
CA GLY A 84 7.96 -21.84 11.21
C GLY A 84 9.18 -21.58 10.36
N HIS A 85 10.30 -21.36 11.02
CA HIS A 85 11.55 -20.93 10.39
C HIS A 85 12.03 -21.85 9.25
N ASP A 86 12.05 -23.18 9.45
CA ASP A 86 12.55 -24.10 8.42
C ASP A 86 11.68 -24.04 7.14
N GLU A 87 10.35 -23.93 7.32
CA GLU A 87 9.42 -23.77 6.20
C GLU A 87 9.61 -22.41 5.54
N TYR A 88 9.86 -21.32 6.30
CA TYR A 88 10.17 -20.01 5.74
C TYR A 88 11.42 -20.04 4.88
N VAL A 89 12.51 -20.61 5.38
CA VAL A 89 13.76 -20.76 4.62
C VAL A 89 13.54 -21.50 3.30
N ALA A 90 12.79 -22.60 3.34
CA ALA A 90 12.45 -23.36 2.13
C ALA A 90 11.52 -22.59 1.17
N PHE A 91 10.66 -21.72 1.73
CA PHE A 91 9.66 -20.95 1.00
C PHE A 91 10.22 -19.69 0.36
N LYS A 92 11.41 -19.17 0.79
CA LYS A 92 12.07 -17.99 0.22
C LYS A 92 12.24 -18.03 -1.31
N ARG A 93 12.30 -19.22 -1.92
CA ARG A 93 12.35 -19.38 -3.39
C ARG A 93 11.13 -18.83 -4.14
N PHE A 94 10.02 -18.61 -3.44
CA PHE A 94 8.78 -18.04 -3.97
C PHE A 94 8.59 -16.59 -3.54
N LEU A 95 9.60 -16.00 -2.88
CA LEU A 95 9.54 -14.64 -2.36
C LEU A 95 10.52 -13.74 -3.09
N TYR A 96 10.25 -12.45 -3.01
CA TYR A 96 11.17 -11.39 -3.43
C TYR A 96 11.56 -11.47 -4.91
N PRO A 97 10.57 -11.46 -5.85
CA PRO A 97 10.83 -11.63 -7.27
C PRO A 97 11.73 -10.53 -7.84
N ASP A 98 12.59 -10.93 -8.81
CA ASP A 98 13.39 -10.02 -9.60
C ASP A 98 13.17 -10.36 -11.10
N PRO A 99 12.57 -9.45 -11.90
CA PRO A 99 12.12 -8.10 -11.54
C PRO A 99 10.87 -8.11 -10.62
N ALA A 100 10.82 -7.12 -9.71
CA ALA A 100 9.70 -6.95 -8.79
C ALA A 100 8.43 -6.37 -9.46
N PHE A 101 8.59 -5.63 -10.55
CA PHE A 101 7.51 -5.02 -11.35
C PHE A 101 7.88 -4.90 -12.83
N ASP A 102 6.88 -4.66 -13.68
CA ASP A 102 7.10 -4.48 -15.13
C ASP A 102 7.65 -3.06 -15.43
N LYS A 103 8.97 -2.98 -15.60
CA LYS A 103 9.67 -1.74 -15.99
C LYS A 103 9.25 -1.22 -17.37
N GLY A 104 8.79 -2.11 -18.26
CA GLY A 104 8.32 -1.73 -19.59
C GLY A 104 7.04 -0.90 -19.49
N ILE A 105 6.10 -1.34 -18.66
CA ILE A 105 4.87 -0.59 -18.37
C ILE A 105 5.20 0.76 -17.71
N VAL A 106 6.04 0.77 -16.67
CA VAL A 106 6.41 2.01 -15.97
C VAL A 106 7.04 3.04 -16.92
N ARG A 107 7.90 2.61 -17.85
CA ARG A 107 8.50 3.51 -18.84
C ARG A 107 7.48 4.21 -19.72
N THR A 108 6.32 3.60 -19.97
CA THR A 108 5.25 4.24 -20.76
C THR A 108 4.61 5.44 -20.04
N TRP A 109 4.78 5.55 -18.73
CA TRP A 109 4.20 6.63 -17.91
C TRP A 109 5.14 7.82 -17.69
N VAL A 110 6.45 7.62 -17.92
CA VAL A 110 7.49 8.62 -17.58
C VAL A 110 7.22 9.98 -18.20
N GLU A 111 6.84 10.05 -19.49
CA GLU A 111 6.59 11.32 -20.16
C GLU A 111 5.35 12.03 -19.62
N LEU A 112 4.25 11.30 -19.39
CA LEU A 112 3.02 11.87 -18.84
C LEU A 112 3.27 12.38 -17.42
N HIS A 113 3.97 11.60 -16.61
CA HIS A 113 4.36 11.98 -15.27
C HIS A 113 5.26 13.22 -15.26
N ALA A 114 6.29 13.28 -16.11
CA ALA A 114 7.20 14.42 -16.22
C ALA A 114 6.48 15.72 -16.63
N ARG A 115 5.38 15.63 -17.41
CA ARG A 115 4.53 16.79 -17.74
C ARG A 115 3.51 17.13 -16.65
N GLY A 116 3.46 16.33 -15.57
CA GLY A 116 2.50 16.51 -14.48
C GLY A 116 1.07 16.08 -14.83
N GLU A 117 0.89 15.32 -15.90
CA GLU A 117 -0.41 14.86 -16.41
C GLU A 117 -0.88 13.55 -15.78
N LEU A 118 -0.01 12.85 -15.03
CA LEU A 118 -0.27 11.57 -14.42
C LEU A 118 0.28 11.53 -13.00
N VAL A 119 -0.56 11.24 -12.01
CA VAL A 119 -0.14 10.95 -10.63
C VAL A 119 0.25 9.48 -10.53
N VAL A 120 1.34 9.15 -9.85
CA VAL A 120 1.79 7.78 -9.64
C VAL A 120 1.73 7.41 -8.15
N TRP A 121 1.16 6.27 -7.89
CA TRP A 121 0.99 5.68 -6.57
C TRP A 121 1.72 4.34 -6.49
N LEU A 122 2.61 4.18 -5.51
CA LEU A 122 3.26 2.90 -5.19
C LEU A 122 2.55 2.25 -4.01
N THR A 123 2.23 0.96 -4.10
CA THR A 123 1.77 0.15 -2.96
C THR A 123 2.75 -0.99 -2.72
N LEU A 124 3.18 -1.14 -1.47
CA LEU A 124 4.04 -2.22 -1.00
C LEU A 124 3.34 -2.95 0.14
N ASP A 125 3.57 -4.25 0.27
CA ASP A 125 3.15 -4.97 1.46
C ASP A 125 3.94 -4.46 2.67
N GLY A 126 3.24 -4.22 3.77
CA GLY A 126 3.81 -3.68 4.99
C GLY A 126 4.29 -4.76 5.97
N PHE A 127 4.77 -4.32 7.12
CA PHE A 127 5.47 -5.16 8.09
C PHE A 127 4.55 -5.93 9.04
N PHE A 128 3.25 -5.62 9.03
CA PHE A 128 2.21 -6.45 9.63
C PHE A 128 1.59 -7.39 8.60
N TRP A 129 1.28 -6.87 7.41
CA TRP A 129 0.64 -7.63 6.34
C TRP A 129 1.53 -8.73 5.76
N GLY A 130 2.81 -8.45 5.50
CA GLY A 130 3.74 -9.43 4.92
C GLY A 130 3.86 -10.73 5.73
N PRO A 131 4.16 -10.67 7.04
CA PRO A 131 4.13 -11.85 7.90
C PRO A 131 2.75 -12.54 7.97
N ARG A 132 1.66 -11.78 7.97
CA ARG A 132 0.28 -12.31 7.99
C ARG A 132 -0.05 -13.12 6.74
N GLU A 133 0.37 -12.67 5.55
CA GLU A 133 0.21 -13.41 4.31
C GLU A 133 0.91 -14.78 4.34
N LEU A 134 2.05 -14.86 5.00
CA LEU A 134 2.85 -16.09 5.11
C LEU A 134 2.35 -17.02 6.21
N LEU A 135 2.09 -16.49 7.41
CA LEU A 135 1.75 -17.27 8.59
C LEU A 135 0.24 -17.56 8.70
N GLY A 136 -0.60 -16.84 7.93
CA GLY A 136 -2.06 -16.88 8.09
C GLY A 136 -2.54 -15.98 9.24
N ILE A 137 -3.86 -15.72 9.27
CA ILE A 137 -4.43 -14.68 10.15
C ILE A 137 -4.25 -15.00 11.63
N GLU A 138 -4.56 -16.21 12.06
CA GLU A 138 -4.54 -16.58 13.49
C GLU A 138 -3.11 -16.83 13.97
N GLU A 139 -2.35 -17.63 13.24
CA GLU A 139 -0.98 -17.99 13.58
C GLU A 139 -0.05 -16.77 13.58
N HIS A 140 -0.28 -15.80 12.72
CA HIS A 140 0.48 -14.55 12.71
C HIS A 140 0.37 -13.80 14.04
N LEU A 141 -0.84 -13.65 14.59
CA LEU A 141 -1.03 -12.96 15.87
C LEU A 141 -0.37 -13.69 17.05
N LEU A 142 -0.31 -15.01 16.99
CA LEU A 142 0.38 -15.83 18.01
C LEU A 142 1.90 -15.78 17.82
N ALA A 143 2.38 -15.68 16.58
CA ALA A 143 3.81 -15.70 16.27
C ALA A 143 4.59 -14.53 16.87
N PHE A 144 3.96 -13.41 17.17
CA PHE A 144 4.61 -12.32 17.93
C PHE A 144 5.11 -12.77 19.31
N TYR A 145 4.48 -13.81 19.90
CA TYR A 145 4.85 -14.36 21.20
C TYR A 145 5.68 -15.64 21.07
N ASP A 146 5.27 -16.51 20.13
CA ASP A 146 5.80 -17.88 20.03
C ASP A 146 7.02 -17.96 19.10
N GLN A 147 7.14 -17.05 18.12
CA GLN A 147 8.16 -17.05 17.08
C GLN A 147 8.66 -15.62 16.74
N PRO A 148 9.03 -14.80 17.74
CA PRO A 148 9.41 -13.40 17.52
C PRO A 148 10.58 -13.23 16.56
N GLU A 149 11.58 -14.13 16.62
CA GLU A 149 12.73 -14.10 15.72
C GLU A 149 12.32 -14.32 14.24
N LEU A 150 11.30 -15.17 13.99
CA LEU A 150 10.78 -15.40 12.65
C LEU A 150 10.09 -14.14 12.10
N ILE A 151 9.29 -13.45 12.92
CA ILE A 151 8.68 -12.17 12.52
C ILE A 151 9.77 -11.15 12.16
N HIS A 152 10.81 -11.02 12.98
CA HIS A 152 11.93 -10.14 12.70
C HIS A 152 12.67 -10.51 11.40
N GLU A 153 12.90 -11.80 11.15
CA GLU A 153 13.58 -12.25 9.92
C GLU A 153 12.73 -11.93 8.68
N ILE A 154 11.43 -12.24 8.71
CA ILE A 154 10.51 -11.92 7.60
C ILE A 154 10.51 -10.41 7.32
N ASN A 155 10.40 -9.59 8.35
CA ASN A 155 10.36 -8.14 8.20
C ASN A 155 11.70 -7.54 7.74
N ALA A 156 12.82 -8.11 8.13
CA ALA A 156 14.14 -7.68 7.65
C ALA A 156 14.34 -7.99 6.14
N ASP A 157 13.91 -9.18 5.71
CA ASP A 157 13.95 -9.57 4.30
C ASP A 157 12.98 -8.70 3.47
N LEU A 158 11.77 -8.47 3.98
CA LEU A 158 10.78 -7.60 3.34
C LEU A 158 11.27 -6.15 3.23
N LEU A 159 11.91 -5.61 4.27
CA LEU A 159 12.53 -4.29 4.23
C LEU A 159 13.57 -4.20 3.11
N THR A 160 14.43 -5.22 3.00
CA THR A 160 15.47 -5.27 1.96
C THR A 160 14.86 -5.26 0.56
N PHE A 161 13.81 -6.07 0.35
CA PHE A 161 13.06 -6.11 -0.90
C PHE A 161 12.38 -4.76 -1.20
N ASN A 162 11.64 -4.21 -0.26
CA ASN A 162 10.92 -2.95 -0.41
C ASN A 162 11.87 -1.79 -0.73
N LEU A 163 13.03 -1.70 -0.07
CA LEU A 163 14.06 -0.70 -0.39
C LEU A 163 14.58 -0.87 -1.82
N GLY A 164 14.81 -2.10 -2.26
CA GLY A 164 15.20 -2.40 -3.64
C GLY A 164 14.16 -1.90 -4.65
N VAL A 165 12.88 -2.19 -4.40
CA VAL A 165 11.76 -1.71 -5.23
C VAL A 165 11.72 -0.18 -5.30
N VAL A 166 11.82 0.50 -4.16
CA VAL A 166 11.80 1.97 -4.09
C VAL A 166 12.96 2.55 -4.90
N HIS A 167 14.19 2.09 -4.71
CA HIS A 167 15.35 2.57 -5.46
C HIS A 167 15.22 2.32 -6.96
N GLU A 168 14.76 1.14 -7.34
CA GLU A 168 14.60 0.77 -8.74
C GLU A 168 13.51 1.61 -9.42
N LEU A 169 12.34 1.77 -8.79
CA LEU A 169 11.25 2.59 -9.32
C LEU A 169 11.67 4.05 -9.44
N CYS A 170 12.30 4.61 -8.40
CA CYS A 170 12.77 5.99 -8.38
C CYS A 170 13.88 6.29 -9.40
N SER A 171 14.58 5.27 -9.91
CA SER A 171 15.48 5.40 -11.04
C SER A 171 14.76 5.66 -12.37
N LEU A 172 13.47 5.37 -12.47
CA LEU A 172 12.64 5.57 -13.66
C LEU A 172 11.71 6.79 -13.52
N LEU A 173 10.99 6.87 -12.44
CA LEU A 173 10.11 7.99 -12.06
C LEU A 173 9.91 7.99 -10.53
N GLN A 174 9.57 9.16 -9.97
CA GLN A 174 9.35 9.33 -8.53
C GLN A 174 7.83 9.43 -8.27
N PRO A 175 7.19 8.43 -7.62
CA PRO A 175 5.79 8.50 -7.24
C PRO A 175 5.49 9.71 -6.34
N GLU A 176 4.27 10.22 -6.38
CA GLU A 176 3.83 11.30 -5.49
C GLU A 176 3.67 10.80 -4.06
N TYR A 177 3.15 9.58 -3.91
CA TYR A 177 2.95 8.94 -2.61
C TYR A 177 3.02 7.43 -2.72
N MET A 178 3.11 6.79 -1.56
CA MET A 178 3.02 5.35 -1.46
C MET A 178 2.19 4.93 -0.26
N THR A 179 1.63 3.73 -0.34
CA THR A 179 0.95 3.07 0.78
C THR A 179 1.66 1.77 1.16
N PHE A 180 1.84 1.55 2.46
CA PHE A 180 2.05 0.22 2.99
C PHE A 180 0.68 -0.42 3.22
N ALA A 181 0.39 -1.54 2.54
CA ALA A 181 -0.78 -2.36 2.84
C ALA A 181 -0.53 -3.08 4.17
N GLU A 182 -1.36 -2.82 5.18
CA GLU A 182 -1.13 -3.32 6.54
C GLU A 182 -2.33 -4.03 7.15
N ASP A 183 -3.56 -3.50 7.01
CA ASP A 183 -4.77 -4.09 7.62
C ASP A 183 -4.55 -4.53 9.08
N MET A 184 -3.97 -3.64 9.89
CA MET A 184 -3.57 -3.95 11.27
C MET A 184 -4.58 -3.48 12.33
N SER A 185 -5.79 -3.08 11.91
CA SER A 185 -6.88 -2.74 12.82
C SER A 185 -8.22 -3.35 12.37
N TYR A 186 -9.19 -3.29 13.26
CA TYR A 186 -10.57 -3.74 13.06
C TYR A 186 -11.53 -2.76 13.74
N ASN A 187 -12.83 -3.06 13.81
CA ASN A 187 -13.85 -2.12 14.31
C ASN A 187 -13.66 -1.63 15.78
N HIS A 188 -12.71 -2.17 16.52
CA HIS A 188 -12.47 -1.82 17.92
C HIS A 188 -11.01 -1.44 18.19
N GLY A 189 -10.27 -1.02 17.16
CA GLY A 189 -8.89 -0.57 17.27
C GLY A 189 -7.85 -1.54 16.73
N PRO A 190 -6.57 -1.35 17.07
CA PRO A 190 -5.46 -2.16 16.58
C PRO A 190 -5.53 -3.62 16.98
N MET A 191 -5.06 -4.52 16.11
CA MET A 191 -4.92 -5.96 16.38
C MET A 191 -3.69 -6.30 17.22
N LEU A 192 -2.81 -5.33 17.47
CA LEU A 192 -1.56 -5.46 18.22
C LEU A 192 -1.47 -4.34 19.28
N SER A 193 -0.66 -4.52 20.28
CA SER A 193 -0.37 -3.46 21.26
C SER A 193 0.68 -2.48 20.74
N LYS A 194 0.74 -1.26 21.35
CA LYS A 194 1.82 -0.30 21.05
C LYS A 194 3.20 -0.89 21.26
N ALA A 195 3.39 -1.71 22.32
CA ALA A 195 4.67 -2.36 22.58
C ALA A 195 5.07 -3.32 21.46
N MET A 196 4.11 -4.09 20.90
CA MET A 196 4.35 -4.94 19.73
C MET A 196 4.65 -4.13 18.48
N PHE A 197 3.92 -3.03 18.26
CA PHE A 197 4.23 -2.12 17.15
C PHE A 197 5.67 -1.59 17.27
N ASP A 198 6.07 -1.15 18.46
CA ASP A 198 7.42 -0.60 18.71
C ASP A 198 8.54 -1.62 18.50
N GLU A 199 8.28 -2.88 18.84
CA GLU A 199 9.26 -3.97 18.71
C GLU A 199 9.32 -4.50 17.27
N PHE A 200 8.19 -4.82 16.66
CA PHE A 200 8.13 -5.63 15.45
C PHE A 200 7.92 -4.84 14.16
N LEU A 201 7.39 -3.61 14.21
CA LEU A 201 7.08 -2.81 13.02
C LEU A 201 7.89 -1.52 12.94
N ALA A 202 7.91 -0.75 14.02
CA ALA A 202 8.53 0.58 14.05
C ALA A 202 10.00 0.61 13.61
N PRO A 203 10.87 -0.38 13.92
CA PRO A 203 12.25 -0.38 13.46
C PRO A 203 12.37 -0.36 11.94
N TYR A 204 11.50 -1.09 11.25
CA TYR A 204 11.51 -1.21 9.79
C TYR A 204 10.97 0.04 9.12
N TYR A 205 9.90 0.64 9.66
CA TYR A 205 9.42 1.96 9.20
C TYR A 205 10.50 3.03 9.34
N ARG A 206 11.19 3.08 10.49
CA ARG A 206 12.29 4.04 10.72
C ARG A 206 13.46 3.87 9.74
N CYS A 207 13.59 2.72 9.10
CA CYS A 207 14.58 2.51 8.04
C CYS A 207 14.08 2.99 6.67
N ILE A 208 12.85 2.64 6.26
CA ILE A 208 12.38 2.90 4.91
C ILE A 208 11.77 4.30 4.74
N VAL A 209 11.07 4.83 5.75
CA VAL A 209 10.37 6.13 5.66
C VAL A 209 11.31 7.29 5.32
N PRO A 210 12.52 7.42 5.93
CA PRO A 210 13.47 8.45 5.52
C PRO A 210 13.87 8.35 4.05
N VAL A 211 14.07 7.13 3.52
CA VAL A 211 14.41 6.91 2.11
C VAL A 211 13.28 7.37 1.19
N LEU A 212 12.02 7.08 1.53
CA LEU A 212 10.86 7.57 0.79
C LEU A 212 10.82 9.10 0.75
N LYS A 213 11.02 9.74 1.90
CA LYS A 213 11.04 11.20 2.02
C LYS A 213 12.18 11.85 1.26
N ASP A 214 13.35 11.23 1.21
CA ASP A 214 14.50 11.70 0.42
C ASP A 214 14.19 11.69 -1.09
N TYR A 215 13.33 10.77 -1.55
CA TYR A 215 12.78 10.79 -2.91
C TYR A 215 11.57 11.71 -3.08
N GLY A 216 11.11 12.39 -2.04
CA GLY A 216 9.92 13.25 -2.08
C GLY A 216 8.60 12.48 -2.19
N ILE A 217 8.59 11.21 -1.79
CA ILE A 217 7.40 10.35 -1.74
C ILE A 217 6.72 10.51 -0.38
N ILE A 218 5.42 10.75 -0.37
CA ILE A 218 4.63 10.86 0.86
C ILE A 218 4.26 9.45 1.34
N PRO A 219 4.74 9.01 2.53
CA PRO A 219 4.45 7.67 3.04
C PRO A 219 3.08 7.60 3.73
N PHE A 220 2.24 6.67 3.29
CA PHE A 220 0.93 6.34 3.86
C PHE A 220 0.89 4.91 4.37
N VAL A 221 -0.08 4.63 5.23
CA VAL A 221 -0.52 3.28 5.60
C VAL A 221 -1.95 3.08 5.11
N ASP A 222 -2.23 1.91 4.57
CA ASP A 222 -3.56 1.41 4.24
C ASP A 222 -3.95 0.39 5.31
N SER A 223 -4.98 0.72 6.10
CA SER A 223 -5.48 -0.14 7.17
C SER A 223 -6.96 0.16 7.42
N ASP A 224 -7.78 -0.85 7.21
CA ASP A 224 -9.21 -0.81 7.52
C ASP A 224 -9.48 -0.73 9.03
N GLY A 225 -10.72 -0.43 9.41
CA GLY A 225 -11.20 -0.43 10.78
C GLY A 225 -11.02 0.89 11.53
N ASP A 226 -11.04 0.81 12.87
CA ASP A 226 -10.78 1.97 13.71
C ASP A 226 -9.28 2.17 13.89
N VAL A 227 -8.76 3.13 13.15
CA VAL A 227 -7.33 3.47 13.11
C VAL A 227 -6.95 4.59 14.10
N THR A 228 -7.89 5.05 14.91
CA THR A 228 -7.68 6.22 15.77
C THR A 228 -6.47 6.07 16.70
N GLU A 229 -6.27 4.90 17.29
CA GLU A 229 -5.12 4.63 18.17
C GLU A 229 -3.82 4.41 17.38
N LEU A 230 -3.88 4.02 16.10
CA LEU A 230 -2.69 3.81 15.26
C LEU A 230 -2.04 5.13 14.82
N ILE A 231 -2.83 6.19 14.64
CA ILE A 231 -2.36 7.46 14.09
C ILE A 231 -1.12 8.00 14.82
N PRO A 232 -1.12 8.16 16.16
CA PRO A 232 0.08 8.64 16.86
C PRO A 232 1.28 7.68 16.75
N TRP A 233 1.06 6.35 16.64
CA TRP A 233 2.15 5.40 16.48
C TRP A 233 2.82 5.52 15.12
N LEU A 234 2.01 5.72 14.07
CA LEU A 234 2.47 5.92 12.70
C LEU A 234 3.20 7.26 12.54
N GLU A 235 2.71 8.32 13.19
CA GLU A 235 3.37 9.61 13.21
C GLU A 235 4.77 9.54 13.85
N GLU A 236 4.94 8.79 14.95
CA GLU A 236 6.25 8.58 15.61
C GLU A 236 7.30 7.93 14.70
N VAL A 237 6.90 7.17 13.69
CA VAL A 237 7.80 6.56 12.70
C VAL A 237 7.87 7.33 11.38
N GLY A 238 7.19 8.49 11.32
CA GLY A 238 7.28 9.43 10.22
C GLY A 238 6.34 9.17 9.06
N ILE A 239 5.34 8.30 9.20
CA ILE A 239 4.21 8.15 8.27
C ILE A 239 3.40 9.45 8.29
N GLU A 240 2.95 9.90 7.12
CA GLU A 240 2.29 11.19 6.95
C GLU A 240 0.79 11.08 6.62
N GLY A 241 0.31 9.87 6.39
CA GLY A 241 -1.10 9.66 6.12
C GLY A 241 -1.57 8.23 6.36
N ILE A 242 -2.87 8.08 6.50
CA ILE A 242 -3.55 6.80 6.66
C ILE A 242 -4.85 6.81 5.85
N ALA A 243 -5.17 5.69 5.23
CA ALA A 243 -6.41 5.45 4.49
C ALA A 243 -6.79 3.97 4.60
N PRO A 244 -8.08 3.64 4.47
CA PRO A 244 -9.24 4.55 4.50
C PRO A 244 -9.52 5.08 5.91
N LEU A 245 -10.34 6.12 6.03
CA LEU A 245 -10.88 6.57 7.31
C LEU A 245 -12.33 6.10 7.40
N GLU A 246 -12.54 4.93 7.97
CA GLU A 246 -13.83 4.25 7.99
C GLU A 246 -14.76 4.78 9.06
N ARG A 247 -15.70 5.65 8.65
CA ARG A 247 -16.74 6.15 9.55
C ARG A 247 -17.58 5.04 10.19
N MET A 248 -17.80 3.94 9.49
CA MET A 248 -18.57 2.80 9.99
C MET A 248 -17.87 2.06 11.12
N ALA A 249 -16.53 2.10 11.16
CA ALA A 249 -15.73 1.58 12.26
C ALA A 249 -15.60 2.55 13.45
N GLY A 250 -16.20 3.75 13.37
CA GLY A 250 -16.20 4.73 14.46
C GLY A 250 -15.20 5.88 14.28
N VAL A 251 -14.44 5.91 13.19
CA VAL A 251 -13.42 6.95 12.96
C VAL A 251 -14.06 8.34 12.84
N ASP A 252 -13.65 9.27 13.70
CA ASP A 252 -14.06 10.68 13.66
C ASP A 252 -12.95 11.54 13.06
N VAL A 253 -13.08 11.85 11.77
CA VAL A 253 -12.11 12.67 11.01
C VAL A 253 -11.94 14.07 11.62
N ALA A 254 -13.00 14.64 12.22
CA ALA A 254 -12.91 15.96 12.85
C ALA A 254 -12.09 15.92 14.14
N ALA A 255 -12.24 14.85 14.93
CA ALA A 255 -11.45 14.64 16.16
C ALA A 255 -9.96 14.35 15.82
N ILE A 256 -9.68 13.61 14.76
CA ILE A 256 -8.31 13.34 14.32
C ILE A 256 -7.59 14.65 13.90
N ARG A 257 -8.32 15.60 13.33
CA ARG A 257 -7.74 16.86 12.83
C ARG A 257 -7.57 17.92 13.94
N ALA A 258 -8.21 17.78 15.07
CA ALA A 258 -8.19 18.75 16.17
C ALA A 258 -6.91 18.69 17.01
#